data_4442d4a99c068afb22cd33eaf0b53686
#
_entry.id   4442d4a99c068afb22cd33eaf0b53686
#
_cell.length_a   1.000
_cell.length_b   1.000
_cell.length_c   1.000
_cell.angle_alpha   90.00
_cell.angle_beta   90.00
_cell.angle_gamma   90.00
#
_symmetry.space_group_name_H-M   'P 1'
#
loop_
_entity.id
_entity.type
_entity.pdbx_description
1 polymer ?
#
loop_
_entity_poly.entity_id
_entity_poly.type
_entity_poly.pdbx_seq_one_letter_code
_entity_poly.pdbx_strand_id
1 'polypeptide(L)'
;MSSLHRIAVALLLSLAPSAALATDLRIYPAFTEVQQPASQTLTFPFAQWRWIQPSSFSVMGPTPPTLSWQPAELDWLRTQEGQQVSWMQAGQPAVQAVLSRADDLLIQLSTGEYINVQRNELAFSEKPPVQGGMTLRLGSVNPAKSSTLIYRTQALFWTPRYELTLNGSAANLAALAQITNQSDQVFTAGKVDLFGGSVQQQNQAFPAPVMANAGTVSSTNVGGGTFALPTIPGAGNQVRSVGEVRGLQRYALPGGLTLGRGEGRTLPFLKPQVKDFLRYAYVQAYFDAQNRSGQASRRYKFTSSQSLPTGVVDVRENGVLVGSLQLPAVQAGKAVDLDLGTDAELRYEKTVKRTGIEKDAKGQVLSTTSQVTYLFVSTKTAATQVNVREQVYGRSVSVNGQAVQNGQVIVYRQVNVPAGGKASLTFKLKLVN
;
A
#
# COMPACT_ATOMS: atom_id res chain seq x y z
N MET A 1 -36.57 21.86 -68.53
CA MET A 1 -35.30 21.45 -67.93
C MET A 1 -35.30 21.93 -66.46
N SER A 2 -35.74 21.13 -65.56
CA SER A 2 -35.86 21.47 -64.14
C SER A 2 -34.86 20.60 -63.31
N SER A 3 -33.88 21.26 -62.71
CA SER A 3 -32.88 20.62 -61.89
C SER A 3 -33.38 20.50 -60.44
N LEU A 4 -33.59 19.30 -59.97
CA LEU A 4 -33.90 18.97 -58.59
C LEU A 4 -32.60 19.07 -57.73
N HIS A 5 -32.54 20.04 -56.82
CA HIS A 5 -31.54 20.07 -55.76
C HIS A 5 -31.97 19.14 -54.63
N ARG A 6 -31.20 18.06 -54.41
CA ARG A 6 -31.29 17.21 -53.23
C ARG A 6 -30.52 17.84 -52.11
N ILE A 7 -31.25 18.36 -51.10
CA ILE A 7 -30.65 18.81 -49.85
C ILE A 7 -30.45 17.56 -48.95
N ALA A 8 -29.18 17.19 -48.74
CA ALA A 8 -28.82 16.17 -47.76
C ALA A 8 -28.74 16.84 -46.38
N VAL A 9 -29.70 16.57 -45.53
CA VAL A 9 -29.67 16.96 -44.11
C VAL A 9 -28.76 15.98 -43.38
N ALA A 10 -27.53 16.38 -43.06
CA ALA A 10 -26.65 15.64 -42.19
C ALA A 10 -27.11 15.81 -40.74
N LEU A 11 -27.68 14.75 -40.14
CA LEU A 11 -28.02 14.69 -38.73
C LEU A 11 -26.70 14.55 -37.93
N LEU A 12 -26.16 15.66 -37.44
CA LEU A 12 -25.09 15.66 -36.47
C LEU A 12 -25.69 15.19 -35.11
N LEU A 13 -25.55 13.89 -34.81
CA LEU A 13 -25.71 13.41 -33.43
C LEU A 13 -24.59 14.03 -32.60
N SER A 14 -24.87 15.11 -31.89
CA SER A 14 -24.04 15.62 -30.81
C SER A 14 -24.06 14.59 -29.68
N LEU A 15 -23.01 13.79 -29.56
CA LEU A 15 -22.70 13.08 -28.33
C LEU A 15 -22.44 14.14 -27.26
N ALA A 16 -23.47 14.48 -26.49
CA ALA A 16 -23.29 15.26 -25.29
C ALA A 16 -22.31 14.50 -24.38
N PRO A 17 -21.21 15.11 -23.90
CA PRO A 17 -20.39 14.47 -22.91
C PRO A 17 -21.27 14.21 -21.71
N SER A 18 -21.43 12.92 -21.35
CA SER A 18 -22.05 12.56 -20.07
C SER A 18 -21.28 13.32 -18.98
N ALA A 19 -21.95 14.27 -18.33
CA ALA A 19 -21.39 15.00 -17.23
C ALA A 19 -20.83 13.99 -16.23
N ALA A 20 -19.52 13.91 -16.10
CA ALA A 20 -18.87 13.06 -15.13
C ALA A 20 -19.41 13.48 -13.77
N LEU A 21 -20.18 12.60 -13.11
CA LEU A 21 -20.70 12.82 -11.77
C LEU A 21 -19.51 13.18 -10.88
N ALA A 22 -19.59 14.30 -10.16
CA ALA A 22 -18.55 14.74 -9.26
C ALA A 22 -18.28 13.63 -8.24
N THR A 23 -17.11 13.03 -8.32
CA THR A 23 -16.67 11.93 -7.45
C THR A 23 -15.61 12.45 -6.51
N ASP A 24 -15.78 12.19 -5.22
CA ASP A 24 -14.77 12.45 -4.20
C ASP A 24 -14.08 11.13 -3.85
N LEU A 25 -12.76 11.15 -3.75
CA LEU A 25 -11.96 9.98 -3.40
C LEU A 25 -11.25 10.19 -2.07
N ARG A 26 -11.36 9.21 -1.19
CA ARG A 26 -10.55 9.08 0.02
C ARG A 26 -9.67 7.85 -0.13
N ILE A 27 -8.41 8.07 -0.46
CA ILE A 27 -7.48 7.01 -0.82
C ILE A 27 -6.65 6.63 0.40
N TYR A 28 -6.74 5.37 0.80
CA TYR A 28 -5.99 4.74 1.89
C TYR A 28 -4.91 3.82 1.32
N PRO A 29 -3.95 3.34 2.15
CA PRO A 29 -2.91 2.42 1.67
C PRO A 29 -3.42 1.08 1.12
N ALA A 30 -4.60 0.61 1.57
CA ALA A 30 -5.14 -0.70 1.19
C ALA A 30 -6.43 -0.62 0.36
N PHE A 31 -7.09 0.52 0.30
CA PHE A 31 -8.36 0.69 -0.40
C PHE A 31 -8.66 2.17 -0.66
N THR A 32 -9.68 2.43 -1.44
CA THR A 32 -10.25 3.77 -1.64
C THR A 32 -11.73 3.77 -1.30
N GLU A 33 -12.15 4.76 -0.55
CA GLU A 33 -13.56 5.09 -0.37
C GLU A 33 -13.97 6.08 -1.47
N VAL A 34 -14.95 5.67 -2.26
CA VAL A 34 -15.52 6.46 -3.36
C VAL A 34 -16.83 7.08 -2.87
N GLN A 35 -17.00 8.37 -3.06
CA GLN A 35 -18.21 9.12 -2.74
C GLN A 35 -18.74 9.76 -4.01
N GLN A 36 -19.96 9.43 -4.37
CA GLN A 36 -20.60 9.96 -5.57
C GLN A 36 -22.10 10.25 -5.31
N PRO A 37 -22.73 11.11 -6.10
CA PRO A 37 -24.17 11.30 -5.99
C PRO A 37 -24.92 9.97 -6.10
N ALA A 38 -25.91 9.78 -5.22
CA ALA A 38 -26.73 8.59 -5.26
C ALA A 38 -27.81 8.73 -6.35
N SER A 39 -28.03 7.66 -7.13
CA SER A 39 -29.12 7.52 -8.07
C SER A 39 -29.92 6.26 -7.76
N GLN A 40 -31.18 6.20 -8.19
CA GLN A 40 -32.06 5.03 -7.92
C GLN A 40 -31.45 3.73 -8.46
N THR A 41 -30.75 3.81 -9.59
CA THR A 41 -30.11 2.66 -10.23
C THR A 41 -28.70 3.04 -10.67
N LEU A 42 -27.75 2.18 -10.36
CA LEU A 42 -26.35 2.32 -10.74
C LEU A 42 -25.84 0.97 -11.25
N THR A 43 -25.30 0.95 -12.45
CA THR A 43 -24.72 -0.27 -13.02
C THR A 43 -23.19 -0.20 -12.95
N PHE A 44 -22.59 -1.20 -12.32
CA PHE A 44 -21.16 -1.40 -12.22
C PHE A 44 -20.72 -2.48 -13.21
N PRO A 45 -19.91 -2.15 -14.24
CA PRO A 45 -19.33 -3.16 -15.12
C PRO A 45 -18.48 -4.15 -14.32
N PHE A 46 -18.30 -5.37 -14.83
CA PHE A 46 -17.47 -6.39 -14.16
C PHE A 46 -16.06 -5.91 -13.83
N ALA A 47 -15.43 -5.18 -14.74
CA ALA A 47 -14.11 -4.60 -14.55
C ALA A 47 -14.01 -3.67 -13.33
N GLN A 48 -15.11 -3.06 -12.91
CA GLN A 48 -15.22 -2.24 -11.70
C GLN A 48 -15.72 -3.05 -10.51
N TRP A 49 -16.79 -3.85 -10.70
CA TRP A 49 -17.45 -4.62 -9.64
C TRP A 49 -16.50 -5.56 -8.91
N ARG A 50 -15.62 -6.25 -9.62
CA ARG A 50 -14.65 -7.19 -9.04
C ARG A 50 -13.72 -6.58 -7.99
N TRP A 51 -13.59 -5.25 -7.97
CA TRP A 51 -12.77 -4.51 -7.02
C TRP A 51 -13.58 -3.90 -5.88
N ILE A 52 -14.89 -3.88 -5.98
CA ILE A 52 -15.79 -3.29 -4.98
C ILE A 52 -16.04 -4.30 -3.85
N GLN A 53 -16.06 -3.80 -2.63
CA GLN A 53 -16.50 -4.54 -1.45
C GLN A 53 -18.01 -4.35 -1.29
N PRO A 54 -18.87 -5.33 -1.62
CA PRO A 54 -20.33 -5.13 -1.62
C PRO A 54 -20.91 -4.75 -0.26
N SER A 55 -20.36 -5.31 0.84
CA SER A 55 -20.77 -4.98 2.22
C SER A 55 -20.43 -3.55 2.65
N SER A 56 -19.66 -2.80 1.85
CA SER A 56 -19.28 -1.43 2.15
C SER A 56 -20.23 -0.37 1.61
N PHE A 57 -21.21 -0.76 0.81
CA PHE A 57 -22.19 0.19 0.29
C PHE A 57 -22.97 0.84 1.43
N SER A 58 -23.01 2.16 1.41
CA SER A 58 -23.80 2.97 2.31
C SER A 58 -24.30 4.24 1.61
N VAL A 59 -25.38 4.80 2.08
CA VAL A 59 -25.91 6.06 1.57
C VAL A 59 -26.01 7.06 2.71
N MET A 60 -25.29 8.16 2.55
CA MET A 60 -25.42 9.30 3.45
C MET A 60 -26.59 10.17 3.00
N GLY A 61 -27.53 10.42 3.91
CA GLY A 61 -28.73 11.22 3.68
C GLY A 61 -29.62 11.18 4.90
N PRO A 62 -30.72 11.96 4.90
CA PRO A 62 -31.62 12.05 6.06
C PRO A 62 -32.35 10.74 6.39
N THR A 63 -32.56 9.88 5.39
CA THR A 63 -33.18 8.56 5.56
C THR A 63 -32.36 7.55 4.75
N PRO A 64 -31.74 6.53 5.39
CA PRO A 64 -31.01 5.50 4.66
C PRO A 64 -32.00 4.69 3.80
N PRO A 65 -31.77 4.57 2.48
CA PRO A 65 -32.58 3.74 1.61
C PRO A 65 -32.24 2.26 1.80
N THR A 66 -33.15 1.38 1.38
CA THR A 66 -32.82 -0.02 1.17
C THR A 66 -31.87 -0.15 0.00
N LEU A 67 -30.90 -1.06 0.14
CA LEU A 67 -29.90 -1.35 -0.88
C LEU A 67 -30.08 -2.79 -1.35
N SER A 68 -30.18 -2.99 -2.65
CA SER A 68 -30.16 -4.32 -3.26
C SER A 68 -29.28 -4.31 -4.50
N TRP A 69 -28.66 -5.43 -4.82
CA TRP A 69 -27.88 -5.59 -6.05
C TRP A 69 -28.14 -6.94 -6.67
N GLN A 70 -28.09 -6.98 -8.00
CA GLN A 70 -28.29 -8.19 -8.78
C GLN A 70 -27.43 -8.13 -10.06
N PRO A 71 -27.16 -9.29 -10.71
CA PRO A 71 -26.44 -9.31 -11.98
C PRO A 71 -27.06 -8.37 -13.02
N ALA A 72 -26.26 -7.50 -13.61
CA ALA A 72 -26.72 -6.54 -14.62
C ALA A 72 -27.27 -7.24 -15.87
N GLU A 73 -26.73 -8.40 -16.20
CA GLU A 73 -27.21 -9.24 -17.31
C GLU A 73 -28.61 -9.76 -17.04
N LEU A 74 -28.92 -10.20 -15.81
CA LEU A 74 -30.26 -10.66 -15.46
C LEU A 74 -31.29 -9.52 -15.52
N ASP A 75 -30.92 -8.32 -15.05
CA ASP A 75 -31.75 -7.13 -15.17
C ASP A 75 -32.10 -6.83 -16.64
N TRP A 76 -31.08 -6.90 -17.49
CA TRP A 76 -31.24 -6.65 -18.92
C TRP A 76 -32.08 -7.76 -19.58
N LEU A 77 -31.81 -9.04 -19.29
CA LEU A 77 -32.59 -10.16 -19.81
C LEU A 77 -34.09 -10.04 -19.48
N ARG A 78 -34.44 -9.57 -18.29
CA ARG A 78 -35.84 -9.30 -17.92
C ARG A 78 -36.50 -8.23 -18.80
N THR A 79 -35.72 -7.26 -19.32
CA THR A 79 -36.25 -6.29 -20.30
C THR A 79 -36.44 -6.89 -21.68
N GLN A 80 -35.83 -8.04 -21.95
CA GLN A 80 -35.95 -8.77 -23.22
C GLN A 80 -37.07 -9.83 -23.20
N GLU A 81 -37.76 -10.02 -22.07
CA GLU A 81 -38.92 -10.91 -22.01
C GLU A 81 -40.02 -10.41 -22.96
N GLY A 82 -40.57 -11.32 -23.76
CA GLY A 82 -41.51 -11.03 -24.82
C GLY A 82 -40.85 -10.57 -26.13
N GLN A 83 -39.53 -10.34 -26.18
CA GLN A 83 -38.82 -9.96 -27.41
C GLN A 83 -38.34 -11.19 -28.20
N GLN A 84 -38.20 -10.98 -29.52
CA GLN A 84 -37.64 -12.00 -30.42
C GLN A 84 -36.13 -12.18 -30.15
N VAL A 85 -35.70 -13.44 -30.08
CA VAL A 85 -34.34 -13.88 -29.97
C VAL A 85 -34.05 -14.95 -31.01
N SER A 86 -32.80 -15.11 -31.41
CA SER A 86 -32.36 -16.19 -32.26
C SER A 86 -31.71 -17.29 -31.41
N TRP A 87 -32.25 -18.48 -31.47
CA TRP A 87 -31.67 -19.66 -30.81
C TRP A 87 -30.70 -20.34 -31.79
N MET A 88 -29.46 -20.47 -31.39
CA MET A 88 -28.37 -21.01 -32.23
C MET A 88 -27.85 -22.32 -31.62
N GLN A 89 -28.00 -23.40 -32.36
CA GLN A 89 -27.40 -24.69 -32.01
C GLN A 89 -26.19 -25.00 -32.92
N ALA A 90 -25.19 -25.67 -32.35
CA ALA A 90 -24.01 -26.06 -33.14
C ALA A 90 -24.39 -26.93 -34.35
N GLY A 91 -24.05 -26.45 -35.56
CA GLY A 91 -24.32 -27.17 -36.80
C GLY A 91 -25.76 -27.09 -37.34
N GLN A 92 -26.64 -26.30 -36.72
CA GLN A 92 -28.01 -26.09 -37.17
C GLN A 92 -28.25 -24.62 -37.57
N PRO A 93 -29.20 -24.34 -38.46
CA PRO A 93 -29.65 -22.98 -38.72
C PRO A 93 -30.24 -22.33 -37.48
N ALA A 94 -30.05 -21.01 -37.33
CA ALA A 94 -30.66 -20.24 -36.24
C ALA A 94 -32.20 -20.30 -36.31
N VAL A 95 -32.84 -20.57 -35.19
CA VAL A 95 -34.29 -20.63 -35.04
C VAL A 95 -34.78 -19.35 -34.36
N GLN A 96 -35.81 -18.71 -34.89
CA GLN A 96 -36.47 -17.58 -34.26
C GLN A 96 -37.36 -18.06 -33.13
N ALA A 97 -37.23 -17.43 -31.95
CA ALA A 97 -37.97 -17.74 -30.75
C ALA A 97 -38.28 -16.45 -30.00
N VAL A 98 -39.11 -16.53 -28.98
CA VAL A 98 -39.41 -15.44 -28.05
C VAL A 98 -38.87 -15.78 -26.68
N LEU A 99 -38.11 -14.88 -26.04
CA LEU A 99 -37.67 -15.06 -24.66
C LEU A 99 -38.90 -14.94 -23.73
N SER A 100 -39.34 -16.04 -23.16
CA SER A 100 -40.53 -16.09 -22.31
C SER A 100 -40.25 -15.82 -20.85
N ARG A 101 -39.04 -16.22 -20.37
CA ARG A 101 -38.62 -16.01 -18.99
C ARG A 101 -37.11 -15.90 -18.90
N ALA A 102 -36.61 -14.83 -18.31
CA ALA A 102 -35.20 -14.51 -18.21
C ALA A 102 -34.45 -15.34 -17.15
N ASP A 103 -35.11 -15.67 -16.04
CA ASP A 103 -34.46 -16.27 -14.86
C ASP A 103 -33.84 -17.64 -15.15
N ASP A 104 -34.43 -18.42 -16.02
CA ASP A 104 -33.98 -19.76 -16.46
C ASP A 104 -33.82 -19.87 -17.97
N LEU A 105 -33.80 -18.76 -18.69
CA LEU A 105 -33.66 -18.66 -20.14
C LEU A 105 -34.65 -19.57 -20.90
N LEU A 106 -35.94 -19.48 -20.52
CA LEU A 106 -37.03 -20.16 -21.17
C LEU A 106 -37.41 -19.43 -22.46
N ILE A 107 -37.35 -20.08 -23.59
CA ILE A 107 -37.78 -19.55 -24.88
C ILE A 107 -39.03 -20.28 -25.38
N GLN A 108 -39.85 -19.58 -26.15
CA GLN A 108 -40.99 -20.16 -26.89
C GLN A 108 -40.67 -20.18 -28.37
N LEU A 109 -40.74 -21.37 -28.96
CA LEU A 109 -40.57 -21.57 -30.42
C LEU A 109 -41.85 -21.14 -31.16
N SER A 110 -41.74 -20.92 -32.46
CA SER A 110 -42.86 -20.63 -33.34
C SER A 110 -43.90 -21.75 -33.40
N THR A 111 -43.51 -22.98 -33.03
CA THR A 111 -44.43 -24.13 -32.86
C THR A 111 -45.29 -24.06 -31.60
N GLY A 112 -44.99 -23.13 -30.68
CA GLY A 112 -45.64 -22.99 -29.38
C GLY A 112 -44.96 -23.72 -28.24
N GLU A 113 -43.94 -24.52 -28.49
CA GLU A 113 -43.20 -25.28 -27.47
C GLU A 113 -42.27 -24.38 -26.70
N TYR A 114 -42.03 -24.74 -25.42
CA TYR A 114 -41.12 -24.04 -24.50
C TYR A 114 -39.87 -24.89 -24.25
N ILE A 115 -38.67 -24.26 -24.34
CA ILE A 115 -37.40 -24.93 -24.14
C ILE A 115 -36.51 -24.04 -23.27
N ASN A 116 -35.84 -24.64 -22.28
CA ASN A 116 -34.76 -23.97 -21.55
C ASN A 116 -33.46 -24.08 -22.36
N VAL A 117 -32.76 -23.00 -22.54
CA VAL A 117 -31.56 -22.89 -23.37
C VAL A 117 -30.39 -22.32 -22.58
N GLN A 118 -29.18 -22.47 -23.09
CA GLN A 118 -28.02 -21.85 -22.51
C GLN A 118 -27.82 -20.42 -23.05
N ARG A 119 -27.20 -19.56 -22.23
CA ARG A 119 -26.99 -18.16 -22.58
C ARG A 119 -26.19 -17.96 -23.88
N ASN A 120 -25.20 -18.81 -24.12
CA ASN A 120 -24.35 -18.79 -25.31
C ASN A 120 -25.06 -19.31 -26.58
N GLU A 121 -26.25 -19.88 -26.44
CA GLU A 121 -27.08 -20.32 -27.56
C GLU A 121 -28.05 -19.22 -28.03
N LEU A 122 -28.13 -18.09 -27.29
CA LEU A 122 -29.03 -16.99 -27.59
C LEU A 122 -28.28 -15.81 -28.21
N ALA A 123 -28.78 -15.37 -29.38
CA ALA A 123 -28.41 -14.09 -29.96
C ALA A 123 -29.57 -13.10 -29.86
N PHE A 124 -29.26 -11.88 -29.53
CA PHE A 124 -30.19 -10.78 -29.28
C PHE A 124 -30.01 -9.69 -30.34
N SER A 125 -31.07 -8.96 -30.66
CA SER A 125 -31.01 -7.79 -31.56
C SER A 125 -30.30 -6.62 -30.91
N GLU A 126 -30.44 -6.47 -29.57
CA GLU A 126 -29.74 -5.46 -28.79
C GLU A 126 -28.47 -6.00 -28.16
N LYS A 127 -27.46 -5.11 -28.02
CA LYS A 127 -26.18 -5.48 -27.41
C LYS A 127 -26.36 -5.76 -25.90
N PRO A 128 -26.08 -7.00 -25.43
CA PRO A 128 -26.16 -7.32 -24.00
C PRO A 128 -25.06 -6.61 -23.20
N PRO A 129 -25.28 -6.37 -21.91
CA PRO A 129 -24.23 -5.89 -21.01
C PRO A 129 -23.12 -6.93 -20.87
N VAL A 130 -21.94 -6.46 -20.45
CA VAL A 130 -20.80 -7.35 -20.18
C VAL A 130 -21.16 -8.25 -19.00
N GLN A 131 -20.91 -9.56 -19.14
CA GLN A 131 -21.13 -10.54 -18.07
C GLN A 131 -20.36 -10.18 -16.80
N GLY A 132 -20.93 -10.53 -15.64
CA GLY A 132 -20.32 -10.28 -14.32
C GLY A 132 -20.47 -8.84 -13.80
N GLY A 133 -21.11 -7.93 -14.53
CA GLY A 133 -21.52 -6.63 -14.02
C GLY A 133 -22.69 -6.76 -13.05
N MET A 134 -22.84 -5.74 -12.18
CA MET A 134 -23.92 -5.70 -11.17
C MET A 134 -24.69 -4.40 -11.26
N THR A 135 -26.00 -4.48 -11.09
CA THR A 135 -26.89 -3.32 -10.91
C THR A 135 -27.22 -3.16 -9.44
N LEU A 136 -26.89 -2.00 -8.89
CA LEU A 136 -27.26 -1.55 -7.55
C LEU A 136 -28.58 -0.75 -7.65
N ARG A 137 -29.56 -1.09 -6.84
CA ARG A 137 -30.83 -0.39 -6.72
C ARG A 137 -30.98 0.21 -5.34
N LEU A 138 -31.33 1.48 -5.29
CA LEU A 138 -31.58 2.26 -4.09
C LEU A 138 -33.08 2.49 -3.97
N GLY A 139 -33.70 1.90 -2.95
CA GLY A 139 -35.13 2.15 -2.66
C GLY A 139 -35.32 3.57 -2.11
N SER A 140 -36.32 4.29 -2.62
CA SER A 140 -36.77 5.58 -2.09
C SER A 140 -35.69 6.66 -1.90
N VAL A 141 -34.80 6.84 -2.88
CA VAL A 141 -33.92 8.00 -2.92
C VAL A 141 -34.71 9.20 -3.37
N ASN A 142 -34.87 10.21 -2.51
CA ASN A 142 -35.48 11.47 -2.90
C ASN A 142 -34.46 12.30 -3.72
N PRO A 143 -34.63 12.47 -5.03
CA PRO A 143 -33.69 13.20 -5.87
C PRO A 143 -33.58 14.70 -5.52
N ALA A 144 -34.55 15.25 -4.79
CA ALA A 144 -34.51 16.63 -4.32
C ALA A 144 -33.61 16.84 -3.08
N LYS A 145 -33.19 15.77 -2.41
CA LYS A 145 -32.24 15.83 -1.29
C LYS A 145 -30.96 15.16 -1.73
N SER A 146 -29.85 15.89 -1.73
CA SER A 146 -28.51 15.39 -2.10
C SER A 146 -28.12 14.20 -1.21
N SER A 147 -28.31 12.99 -1.70
CA SER A 147 -27.83 11.78 -1.07
C SER A 147 -26.50 11.36 -1.72
N THR A 148 -25.56 10.91 -0.92
CA THR A 148 -24.24 10.46 -1.38
C THR A 148 -24.11 8.96 -1.19
N LEU A 149 -23.87 8.25 -2.28
CA LEU A 149 -23.48 6.84 -2.24
C LEU A 149 -22.00 6.75 -1.89
N ILE A 150 -21.69 5.89 -0.93
CA ILE A 150 -20.33 5.59 -0.48
C ILE A 150 -20.09 4.11 -0.64
N TYR A 151 -18.92 3.75 -1.20
CA TYR A 151 -18.46 2.36 -1.25
C TYR A 151 -16.94 2.28 -1.25
N ARG A 152 -16.41 1.10 -0.93
CA ARG A 152 -14.97 0.84 -0.93
C ARG A 152 -14.56 0.02 -2.13
N THR A 153 -13.42 0.39 -2.71
CA THR A 153 -12.78 -0.35 -3.79
C THR A 153 -11.31 -0.57 -3.50
N GLN A 154 -10.81 -1.73 -3.88
CA GLN A 154 -9.37 -2.02 -3.85
C GLN A 154 -8.66 -1.65 -5.16
N ALA A 155 -9.41 -1.20 -6.17
CA ALA A 155 -8.85 -0.81 -7.46
C ALA A 155 -7.82 0.31 -7.37
N LEU A 156 -7.97 1.19 -6.39
CA LEU A 156 -7.14 2.39 -6.22
C LEU A 156 -6.61 2.45 -4.80
N PHE A 157 -5.31 2.67 -4.68
CA PHE A 157 -4.62 2.82 -3.39
C PHE A 157 -3.40 3.73 -3.54
N TRP A 158 -2.82 4.15 -2.42
CA TRP A 158 -1.61 4.94 -2.45
C TRP A 158 -0.56 4.42 -1.47
N THR A 159 0.71 4.69 -1.79
CA THR A 159 1.85 4.31 -0.96
C THR A 159 2.80 5.48 -0.83
N PRO A 160 3.17 5.90 0.40
CA PRO A 160 4.24 6.84 0.62
C PRO A 160 5.58 6.22 0.22
N ARG A 161 6.38 6.97 -0.53
CA ARG A 161 7.76 6.61 -0.86
C ARG A 161 8.68 7.75 -0.43
N TYR A 162 9.84 7.38 0.05
CA TYR A 162 10.85 8.32 0.50
C TYR A 162 12.17 8.06 -0.21
N GLU A 163 12.89 9.12 -0.51
CA GLU A 163 14.24 9.05 -1.02
C GLU A 163 15.15 9.89 -0.12
N LEU A 164 16.00 9.21 0.66
CA LEU A 164 17.03 9.83 1.48
C LEU A 164 18.31 9.89 0.67
N THR A 165 18.66 11.09 0.22
CA THR A 165 19.87 11.34 -0.58
C THR A 165 20.94 11.98 0.29
N LEU A 166 22.15 11.41 0.25
CA LEU A 166 23.30 11.83 1.01
C LEU A 166 24.42 12.28 0.06
N ASN A 167 24.87 13.51 0.24
CA ASN A 167 26.00 14.09 -0.48
C ASN A 167 26.99 14.68 0.54
N GLY A 168 28.11 13.98 0.80
CA GLY A 168 28.99 14.33 1.89
C GLY A 168 28.30 14.30 3.25
N SER A 169 28.25 15.41 3.96
CA SER A 169 27.54 15.57 5.23
C SER A 169 26.07 15.99 5.08
N ALA A 170 25.66 16.41 3.89
CA ALA A 170 24.30 16.86 3.65
C ALA A 170 23.36 15.66 3.46
N ALA A 171 22.21 15.70 4.15
CA ALA A 171 21.16 14.72 4.03
C ALA A 171 19.85 15.42 3.60
N ASN A 172 19.24 14.94 2.55
CA ASN A 172 17.96 15.43 2.03
C ASN A 172 16.96 14.30 1.93
N LEU A 173 15.73 14.53 2.40
CA LEU A 173 14.64 13.56 2.36
C LEU A 173 13.54 14.08 1.44
N ALA A 174 13.34 13.44 0.30
CA ALA A 174 12.19 13.66 -0.55
C ALA A 174 11.07 12.68 -0.16
N ALA A 175 9.84 13.18 -0.10
CA ALA A 175 8.68 12.35 0.14
C ALA A 175 7.74 12.42 -1.07
N LEU A 176 7.31 11.26 -1.56
CA LEU A 176 6.53 11.07 -2.76
C LEU A 176 5.26 10.27 -2.43
N ALA A 177 4.14 10.64 -3.02
CA ALA A 177 2.89 9.86 -2.99
C ALA A 177 2.77 9.08 -4.30
N GLN A 178 2.86 7.77 -4.23
CA GLN A 178 2.59 6.90 -5.36
C GLN A 178 1.14 6.46 -5.29
N ILE A 179 0.31 6.89 -6.25
CA ILE A 179 -1.09 6.47 -6.37
C ILE A 179 -1.17 5.48 -7.51
N THR A 180 -1.79 4.33 -7.26
CA THR A 180 -1.86 3.23 -8.24
C THR A 180 -3.31 2.86 -8.50
N ASN A 181 -3.70 2.83 -9.76
CA ASN A 181 -4.93 2.23 -10.24
C ASN A 181 -4.58 0.87 -10.88
N GLN A 182 -4.97 -0.21 -10.23
CA GLN A 182 -4.72 -1.58 -10.72
C GLN A 182 -5.89 -2.16 -11.53
N SER A 183 -6.89 -1.35 -11.83
CA SER A 183 -8.08 -1.78 -12.57
C SER A 183 -8.05 -1.37 -14.04
N ASP A 184 -8.95 -1.97 -14.81
CA ASP A 184 -9.20 -1.62 -16.22
C ASP A 184 -10.16 -0.43 -16.38
N GLN A 185 -10.39 0.35 -15.31
CA GLN A 185 -11.25 1.54 -15.31
C GLN A 185 -10.43 2.82 -15.18
N VAL A 186 -10.94 3.90 -15.72
CA VAL A 186 -10.40 5.25 -15.49
C VAL A 186 -11.07 5.83 -14.25
N PHE A 187 -10.26 6.35 -13.32
CA PHE A 187 -10.75 7.11 -12.17
C PHE A 187 -10.57 8.61 -12.42
N THR A 188 -11.66 9.35 -12.30
CA THR A 188 -11.63 10.83 -12.35
C THR A 188 -12.37 11.39 -11.14
N ALA A 189 -11.70 12.25 -10.38
CA ALA A 189 -12.26 12.89 -9.20
C ALA A 189 -11.84 14.35 -9.09
N GLY A 190 -12.79 15.19 -8.72
CA GLY A 190 -12.53 16.62 -8.48
C GLY A 190 -11.89 16.89 -7.13
N LYS A 191 -12.18 16.04 -6.13
CA LYS A 191 -11.63 16.14 -4.78
C LYS A 191 -11.00 14.81 -4.36
N VAL A 192 -9.76 14.87 -3.91
CA VAL A 192 -9.00 13.70 -3.50
C VAL A 192 -8.27 13.98 -2.20
N ASP A 193 -8.52 13.11 -1.22
CA ASP A 193 -7.81 13.08 0.05
C ASP A 193 -7.02 11.76 0.15
N LEU A 194 -5.75 11.84 0.51
CA LEU A 194 -4.92 10.69 0.86
C LEU A 194 -4.88 10.54 2.39
N PHE A 195 -5.02 9.33 2.88
CA PHE A 195 -4.96 9.05 4.32
C PHE A 195 -3.75 8.18 4.64
N GLY A 196 -2.85 8.69 5.49
CA GLY A 196 -1.74 7.93 6.07
C GLY A 196 -2.14 7.33 7.40
N GLY A 197 -1.66 6.12 7.68
CA GLY A 197 -2.02 5.34 8.85
C GLY A 197 -2.77 4.06 8.48
N SER A 198 -3.06 3.23 9.48
CA SER A 198 -3.80 1.97 9.29
C SER A 198 -5.25 2.12 9.74
N VAL A 199 -6.17 1.70 8.89
CA VAL A 199 -7.57 1.52 9.26
C VAL A 199 -7.80 0.04 9.49
N GLN A 200 -8.24 -0.31 10.71
CA GLN A 200 -8.59 -1.68 11.02
C GLN A 200 -9.86 -2.05 10.25
N GLN A 201 -9.77 -3.01 9.36
CA GLN A 201 -10.91 -3.56 8.64
C GLN A 201 -11.22 -4.94 9.19
N GLN A 202 -12.49 -5.25 9.41
CA GLN A 202 -12.90 -6.63 9.56
C GLN A 202 -12.66 -7.34 8.23
N ASN A 203 -11.78 -8.35 8.22
CA ASN A 203 -11.52 -9.17 7.04
C ASN A 203 -12.79 -9.98 6.70
N GLN A 204 -13.68 -9.38 5.93
CA GLN A 204 -14.63 -10.16 5.15
C GLN A 204 -13.89 -10.59 3.88
N ALA A 205 -13.67 -11.91 3.77
CA ALA A 205 -13.13 -12.49 2.54
C ALA A 205 -13.98 -12.00 1.37
N PHE A 206 -13.35 -11.34 0.39
CA PHE A 206 -14.01 -11.08 -0.89
C PHE A 206 -14.43 -12.45 -1.46
N PRO A 207 -15.66 -12.59 -1.96
CA PRO A 207 -15.97 -13.77 -2.76
C PRO A 207 -14.94 -13.79 -3.90
N ALA A 208 -14.12 -14.84 -3.91
CA ALA A 208 -13.17 -15.04 -5.00
C ALA A 208 -13.97 -15.00 -6.31
N PRO A 209 -13.56 -14.21 -7.31
CA PRO A 209 -14.20 -14.28 -8.61
C PRO A 209 -14.12 -15.72 -9.06
N VAL A 210 -15.26 -16.31 -9.45
CA VAL A 210 -15.30 -17.64 -10.06
C VAL A 210 -14.53 -17.51 -11.37
N MET A 211 -13.25 -17.85 -11.32
CA MET A 211 -12.37 -17.91 -12.48
C MET A 211 -12.79 -19.15 -13.28
N ALA A 212 -13.51 -18.95 -14.34
CA ALA A 212 -13.50 -19.92 -15.44
C ALA A 212 -12.04 -20.03 -15.90
N ASN A 213 -11.47 -21.23 -15.77
CA ASN A 213 -10.13 -21.65 -16.11
C ASN A 213 -9.38 -20.74 -17.09
N ALA A 214 -8.46 -19.93 -16.58
CA ALA A 214 -7.42 -19.31 -17.37
C ALA A 214 -6.08 -19.72 -16.77
N GLY A 215 -5.24 -20.31 -17.59
CA GLY A 215 -3.98 -20.96 -17.22
C GLY A 215 -3.03 -20.08 -16.41
N THR A 216 -2.27 -20.75 -15.59
CA THR A 216 -1.15 -20.24 -14.80
C THR A 216 -0.23 -19.35 -15.65
N VAL A 217 -0.22 -18.06 -15.34
CA VAL A 217 0.80 -17.14 -15.85
C VAL A 217 1.85 -16.96 -14.76
N SER A 218 3.03 -17.53 -15.00
CA SER A 218 4.22 -17.33 -14.17
C SER A 218 4.60 -15.84 -14.12
N SER A 219 4.84 -15.36 -12.93
CA SER A 219 5.37 -14.03 -12.68
C SER A 219 6.82 -13.93 -13.18
N THR A 220 7.04 -13.27 -14.31
CA THR A 220 8.37 -12.85 -14.75
C THR A 220 8.77 -11.56 -14.04
N ASN A 221 9.90 -11.61 -13.36
CA ASN A 221 10.62 -10.45 -12.83
C ASN A 221 10.90 -9.45 -13.95
N VAL A 222 10.34 -8.25 -13.84
CA VAL A 222 10.69 -7.14 -14.72
C VAL A 222 11.88 -6.40 -14.11
N GLY A 223 12.98 -6.42 -14.83
CA GLY A 223 14.26 -5.82 -14.48
C GLY A 223 14.19 -4.31 -14.24
N GLY A 224 15.04 -3.85 -13.32
CA GLY A 224 15.18 -2.46 -12.92
C GLY A 224 15.62 -1.55 -14.06
N GLY A 225 14.71 -0.75 -14.55
CA GLY A 225 15.01 0.40 -15.38
C GLY A 225 15.30 1.63 -14.51
N THR A 226 16.44 2.25 -14.71
CA THR A 226 16.75 3.57 -14.16
C THR A 226 15.79 4.60 -14.75
N PHE A 227 14.79 5.01 -13.97
CA PHE A 227 13.93 6.11 -14.36
C PHE A 227 14.59 7.44 -14.00
N ALA A 228 14.97 8.20 -15.02
CA ALA A 228 15.24 9.62 -14.87
C ALA A 228 13.95 10.32 -14.39
N LEU A 229 14.03 11.11 -13.33
CA LEU A 229 12.90 11.88 -12.82
C LEU A 229 12.40 12.83 -13.93
N PRO A 230 11.14 12.74 -14.36
CA PRO A 230 10.59 13.70 -15.26
C PRO A 230 10.50 15.05 -14.52
N THR A 231 11.12 16.09 -15.08
CA THR A 231 10.90 17.48 -14.69
C THR A 231 9.46 17.85 -15.03
N ILE A 232 8.60 17.94 -14.01
CA ILE A 232 7.19 18.29 -14.18
C ILE A 232 7.09 19.84 -14.18
N PRO A 233 6.65 20.46 -15.27
CA PRO A 233 6.23 21.85 -15.24
C PRO A 233 4.84 21.93 -14.62
N GLY A 234 4.70 22.68 -13.51
CA GLY A 234 3.38 23.00 -12.97
C GLY A 234 3.32 22.95 -11.45
N ALA A 235 3.44 24.10 -10.81
CA ALA A 235 3.36 24.31 -9.36
C ALA A 235 1.97 24.02 -8.74
N GLY A 236 1.02 23.38 -9.48
CA GLY A 236 -0.38 23.23 -9.09
C GLY A 236 -0.75 21.95 -8.32
N ASN A 237 -0.01 20.85 -8.48
CA ASN A 237 -0.42 19.52 -8.01
C ASN A 237 0.39 18.97 -6.83
N GLN A 238 0.85 19.83 -5.93
CA GLN A 238 1.55 19.37 -4.74
C GLN A 238 0.55 18.95 -3.65
N VAL A 239 0.67 17.72 -3.16
CA VAL A 239 -0.10 17.20 -2.02
C VAL A 239 0.19 18.03 -0.76
N ARG A 240 -0.85 18.43 -0.03
CA ARG A 240 -0.72 19.27 1.18
C ARG A 240 -1.27 18.55 2.39
N SER A 241 -0.55 18.59 3.51
CA SER A 241 -1.07 18.13 4.79
C SER A 241 -2.22 19.04 5.25
N VAL A 242 -3.36 18.46 5.60
CA VAL A 242 -4.56 19.18 6.07
C VAL A 242 -4.98 18.79 7.50
N GLY A 243 -4.13 18.05 8.21
CA GLY A 243 -4.32 17.71 9.61
C GLY A 243 -4.46 16.22 9.89
N GLU A 244 -4.91 15.91 11.08
CA GLU A 244 -5.09 14.56 11.60
C GLU A 244 -6.55 14.31 11.94
N VAL A 245 -7.03 13.10 11.66
CA VAL A 245 -8.36 12.63 12.03
C VAL A 245 -8.21 11.32 12.80
N ARG A 246 -8.28 11.38 14.14
CA ARG A 246 -8.21 10.21 15.06
C ARG A 246 -7.04 9.26 14.74
N GLY A 247 -5.84 9.80 14.65
CA GLY A 247 -4.62 9.03 14.34
C GLY A 247 -4.34 8.79 12.87
N LEU A 248 -5.24 9.20 11.98
CA LEU A 248 -5.02 9.18 10.53
C LEU A 248 -4.58 10.55 10.05
N GLN A 249 -3.45 10.61 9.39
CA GLN A 249 -2.97 11.83 8.75
C GLN A 249 -3.69 12.02 7.42
N ARG A 250 -4.26 13.20 7.21
CA ARG A 250 -4.99 13.56 5.98
C ARG A 250 -4.18 14.51 5.13
N TYR A 251 -4.14 14.24 3.84
CA TYR A 251 -3.44 15.03 2.84
C TYR A 251 -4.37 15.31 1.66
N ALA A 252 -4.57 16.57 1.30
CA ALA A 252 -5.37 16.95 0.15
C ALA A 252 -4.50 16.98 -1.11
N LEU A 253 -5.02 16.47 -2.21
CA LEU A 253 -4.45 16.61 -3.54
C LEU A 253 -5.18 17.73 -4.26
N PRO A 254 -4.56 18.90 -4.44
CA PRO A 254 -5.19 20.00 -5.15
C PRO A 254 -5.30 19.69 -6.65
N GLY A 255 -6.39 20.16 -7.29
CA GLY A 255 -6.60 20.02 -8.73
C GLY A 255 -7.21 18.69 -9.18
N GLY A 256 -7.68 17.87 -8.23
CA GLY A 256 -8.30 16.58 -8.57
C GLY A 256 -7.31 15.53 -9.06
N LEU A 257 -7.84 14.41 -9.55
CA LEU A 257 -7.07 13.27 -10.04
C LEU A 257 -7.76 12.62 -11.23
N THR A 258 -7.01 12.36 -12.28
CA THR A 258 -7.42 11.43 -13.33
C THR A 258 -6.32 10.39 -13.49
N LEU A 259 -6.67 9.10 -13.30
CA LEU A 259 -5.77 7.96 -13.51
C LEU A 259 -6.36 7.03 -14.54
N GLY A 260 -5.57 6.72 -15.55
CA GLY A 260 -5.89 5.74 -16.58
C GLY A 260 -5.89 4.31 -16.05
N ARG A 261 -6.26 3.37 -16.91
CA ARG A 261 -6.27 1.92 -16.64
C ARG A 261 -4.86 1.42 -16.34
N GLY A 262 -4.66 0.73 -15.23
CA GLY A 262 -3.35 0.22 -14.85
C GLY A 262 -2.28 1.30 -14.59
N GLU A 263 -2.68 2.59 -14.50
CA GLU A 263 -1.74 3.70 -14.33
C GLU A 263 -1.28 3.84 -12.89
N GLY A 264 0.04 4.02 -12.71
CA GLY A 264 0.64 4.49 -11.48
C GLY A 264 1.14 5.93 -11.66
N ARG A 265 0.85 6.81 -10.68
CA ARG A 265 1.33 8.20 -10.69
C ARG A 265 2.06 8.51 -9.40
N THR A 266 3.26 9.07 -9.54
CA THR A 266 4.06 9.54 -8.42
C THR A 266 4.03 11.06 -8.38
N LEU A 267 3.67 11.62 -7.22
CA LEU A 267 3.50 13.06 -7.01
C LEU A 267 4.39 13.54 -5.86
N PRO A 268 4.93 14.74 -5.91
CA PRO A 268 5.55 15.37 -4.74
C PRO A 268 4.53 15.41 -3.58
N PHE A 269 5.01 14.99 -2.38
CA PHE A 269 4.12 14.77 -1.24
C PHE A 269 4.43 15.76 -0.11
N LEU A 270 5.49 15.51 0.66
CA LEU A 270 5.96 16.35 1.75
C LEU A 270 7.34 16.91 1.44
N LYS A 271 7.74 17.96 2.15
CA LYS A 271 9.10 18.48 2.14
C LYS A 271 9.70 18.43 3.55
N PRO A 272 9.91 17.23 4.11
CA PRO A 272 10.48 17.08 5.42
C PRO A 272 11.95 17.53 5.41
N GLN A 273 12.33 18.32 6.40
CA GLN A 273 13.75 18.65 6.61
C GLN A 273 14.37 17.62 7.53
N VAL A 274 15.55 17.16 7.17
CA VAL A 274 16.38 16.27 7.97
C VAL A 274 17.22 17.09 8.93
N LYS A 275 17.17 16.72 10.22
CA LYS A 275 17.99 17.29 11.28
C LYS A 275 18.74 16.18 12.02
N ASP A 276 19.83 16.54 12.68
CA ASP A 276 20.63 15.65 13.54
C ASP A 276 21.05 14.36 12.81
N PHE A 277 21.42 14.48 11.53
CA PHE A 277 21.82 13.31 10.74
C PHE A 277 23.15 12.74 11.24
N LEU A 278 23.15 11.43 11.52
CA LEU A 278 24.30 10.69 12.01
C LEU A 278 24.45 9.37 11.24
N ARG A 279 25.64 9.13 10.71
CA ARG A 279 26.08 7.82 10.24
C ARG A 279 26.84 7.13 11.36
N TYR A 280 26.50 5.89 11.65
CA TYR A 280 27.21 5.11 12.64
C TYR A 280 27.13 3.62 12.35
N ALA A 281 28.05 2.87 12.94
CA ALA A 281 27.99 1.42 12.94
C ALA A 281 27.38 0.93 14.26
N TYR A 282 26.72 -0.22 14.22
CA TYR A 282 26.00 -0.74 15.36
C TYR A 282 26.26 -2.23 15.57
N VAL A 283 26.53 -2.59 16.82
CA VAL A 283 26.63 -3.99 17.24
C VAL A 283 25.60 -4.23 18.32
N GLN A 284 24.70 -5.15 18.07
CA GLN A 284 23.75 -5.64 19.06
C GLN A 284 24.13 -7.06 19.45
N ALA A 285 24.31 -7.29 20.73
CA ALA A 285 24.67 -8.59 21.27
C ALA A 285 23.88 -8.89 22.55
N TYR A 286 23.74 -10.18 22.83
CA TYR A 286 23.35 -10.69 24.14
C TYR A 286 24.62 -11.16 24.85
N PHE A 287 24.72 -10.85 26.13
CA PHE A 287 25.85 -11.32 26.92
C PHE A 287 25.76 -12.84 27.11
N ASP A 288 26.80 -13.49 26.66
CA ASP A 288 27.16 -14.85 27.01
C ASP A 288 28.68 -14.87 27.34
N ALA A 289 29.11 -15.91 28.04
CA ALA A 289 30.52 -16.06 28.42
C ALA A 289 31.42 -16.56 27.28
N GLN A 290 31.00 -16.43 26.03
CA GLN A 290 31.73 -16.94 24.86
C GLN A 290 32.35 -15.79 24.05
N ASN A 291 33.49 -16.13 23.41
CA ASN A 291 34.10 -15.26 22.41
C ASN A 291 33.26 -15.33 21.13
N ARG A 292 33.09 -14.19 20.47
CA ARG A 292 32.34 -14.08 19.22
C ARG A 292 33.02 -13.12 18.26
N SER A 293 32.82 -13.34 16.97
CA SER A 293 33.24 -12.40 15.93
C SER A 293 32.09 -12.12 15.00
N GLY A 294 32.09 -10.96 14.35
CA GLY A 294 31.04 -10.59 13.40
C GLY A 294 31.36 -9.29 12.68
N GLN A 295 30.36 -8.81 11.97
CA GLN A 295 30.37 -7.51 11.30
C GLN A 295 29.38 -6.58 12.00
N ALA A 296 29.71 -5.29 12.09
CA ALA A 296 28.76 -4.29 12.55
C ALA A 296 27.70 -4.02 11.47
N SER A 297 26.51 -3.54 11.85
CA SER A 297 25.53 -3.03 10.88
C SER A 297 25.76 -1.54 10.63
N ARG A 298 25.42 -1.10 9.41
CA ARG A 298 25.42 0.31 9.01
C ARG A 298 24.10 0.93 9.42
N ARG A 299 24.13 2.05 10.13
CA ARG A 299 22.93 2.75 10.55
C ARG A 299 22.96 4.23 10.24
N TYR A 300 21.80 4.75 9.87
CA TYR A 300 21.59 6.18 9.67
C TYR A 300 20.47 6.65 10.58
N LYS A 301 20.80 7.65 11.38
CA LYS A 301 19.87 8.24 12.34
C LYS A 301 19.64 9.70 12.00
N PHE A 302 18.38 10.14 12.07
CA PHE A 302 18.01 11.54 11.86
C PHE A 302 16.67 11.86 12.52
N THR A 303 16.31 13.15 12.56
CA THR A 303 14.95 13.60 12.91
C THR A 303 14.31 14.27 11.71
N SER A 304 13.00 14.07 11.53
CA SER A 304 12.22 14.69 10.48
C SER A 304 11.44 15.88 11.04
N SER A 305 11.43 17.03 10.32
CA SER A 305 10.62 18.18 10.70
C SER A 305 9.11 17.98 10.58
N GLN A 306 8.68 16.92 9.86
CA GLN A 306 7.28 16.59 9.62
C GLN A 306 7.01 15.13 9.98
N SER A 307 5.75 14.83 10.33
CA SER A 307 5.31 13.44 10.50
C SER A 307 5.36 12.71 9.16
N LEU A 308 5.89 11.49 9.18
CA LEU A 308 6.05 10.63 8.01
C LEU A 308 5.13 9.41 8.18
N PRO A 309 4.16 9.17 7.30
CA PRO A 309 3.41 7.92 7.28
C PRO A 309 4.30 6.73 6.91
N THR A 310 3.85 5.53 7.26
CA THR A 310 4.54 4.28 6.87
C THR A 310 4.74 4.20 5.38
N GLY A 311 5.96 3.89 4.94
CA GLY A 311 6.29 3.80 3.51
C GLY A 311 7.66 3.18 3.27
N VAL A 312 8.07 3.07 2.02
CA VAL A 312 9.41 2.59 1.65
C VAL A 312 10.37 3.76 1.55
N VAL A 313 11.56 3.64 2.16
CA VAL A 313 12.64 4.60 2.00
C VAL A 313 13.81 3.97 1.23
N ASP A 314 14.12 4.59 0.11
CA ASP A 314 15.33 4.32 -0.66
C ASP A 314 16.44 5.27 -0.20
N VAL A 315 17.58 4.72 0.20
CA VAL A 315 18.72 5.48 0.68
C VAL A 315 19.80 5.50 -0.38
N ARG A 316 20.16 6.70 -0.83
CA ARG A 316 21.24 6.90 -1.82
C ARG A 316 22.38 7.70 -1.24
N GLU A 317 23.57 7.23 -1.47
CA GLU A 317 24.79 7.94 -1.09
C GLU A 317 25.65 8.20 -2.33
N ASN A 318 25.96 9.47 -2.60
CA ASN A 318 26.65 9.90 -3.82
C ASN A 318 26.05 9.31 -5.11
N GLY A 319 24.70 9.25 -5.18
CA GLY A 319 23.95 8.69 -6.30
C GLY A 319 23.77 7.16 -6.28
N VAL A 320 24.50 6.42 -5.46
CA VAL A 320 24.41 4.96 -5.37
C VAL A 320 23.33 4.54 -4.36
N LEU A 321 22.47 3.59 -4.73
CA LEU A 321 21.51 2.99 -3.81
C LEU A 321 22.24 2.11 -2.79
N VAL A 322 22.20 2.49 -1.52
CA VAL A 322 22.89 1.78 -0.43
C VAL A 322 21.92 1.03 0.51
N GLY A 323 20.63 1.22 0.34
CA GLY A 323 19.60 0.50 1.07
C GLY A 323 18.20 0.85 0.60
N SER A 324 17.27 -0.09 0.76
CA SER A 324 15.82 0.11 0.56
C SER A 324 15.10 -0.63 1.69
N LEU A 325 14.31 0.08 2.48
CA LEU A 325 13.72 -0.49 3.69
C LEU A 325 12.37 0.14 4.03
N GLN A 326 11.61 -0.57 4.88
CA GLN A 326 10.34 -0.08 5.37
C GLN A 326 10.56 0.97 6.47
N LEU A 327 10.07 2.18 6.25
CA LEU A 327 9.99 3.23 7.26
C LEU A 327 8.66 3.08 8.02
N PRO A 328 8.67 2.87 9.33
CA PRO A 328 7.44 2.92 10.12
C PRO A 328 6.88 4.34 10.18
N ALA A 329 5.65 4.50 10.64
CA ALA A 329 5.11 5.83 10.88
C ALA A 329 5.94 6.56 11.96
N VAL A 330 6.35 7.79 11.65
CA VAL A 330 7.20 8.60 12.51
C VAL A 330 6.52 9.95 12.76
N GLN A 331 6.44 10.38 14.01
CA GLN A 331 5.96 11.72 14.36
C GLN A 331 7.05 12.77 14.12
N ALA A 332 6.65 13.99 13.83
CA ALA A 332 7.57 15.13 13.70
C ALA A 332 8.48 15.26 14.92
N GLY A 333 9.76 15.50 14.71
CA GLY A 333 10.77 15.64 15.76
C GLY A 333 11.20 14.34 16.44
N LYS A 334 10.63 13.19 16.09
CA LYS A 334 11.09 11.89 16.59
C LYS A 334 12.23 11.34 15.74
N ALA A 335 13.14 10.64 16.41
CA ALA A 335 14.29 10.05 15.74
C ALA A 335 13.87 8.87 14.86
N VAL A 336 14.38 8.84 13.65
CA VAL A 336 14.40 7.71 12.72
C VAL A 336 15.76 7.04 12.81
N ASP A 337 15.81 5.71 12.87
CA ASP A 337 17.04 4.93 12.90
C ASP A 337 16.93 3.79 11.88
N LEU A 338 17.61 3.95 10.75
CA LEU A 338 17.56 3.05 9.60
C LEU A 338 18.70 2.03 9.69
N ASP A 339 18.38 0.75 9.65
CA ASP A 339 19.34 -0.34 9.57
C ASP A 339 19.58 -0.74 8.11
N LEU A 340 20.74 -0.39 7.57
CA LEU A 340 21.13 -0.64 6.19
C LEU A 340 21.84 -1.99 6.00
N GLY A 341 21.80 -2.84 7.02
CA GLY A 341 22.42 -4.16 7.00
C GLY A 341 23.91 -4.14 7.36
N THR A 342 24.56 -5.25 7.15
CA THR A 342 25.95 -5.49 7.57
C THR A 342 26.96 -4.59 6.85
N ASP A 343 28.01 -4.22 7.55
CA ASP A 343 29.13 -3.44 7.07
C ASP A 343 30.33 -4.35 6.82
N ALA A 344 30.61 -4.66 5.55
CA ALA A 344 31.71 -5.55 5.19
C ALA A 344 33.09 -5.00 5.56
N GLU A 345 33.21 -3.68 5.70
CA GLU A 345 34.47 -2.98 6.02
C GLU A 345 34.72 -2.79 7.51
N LEU A 346 33.76 -3.20 8.37
CA LEU A 346 33.89 -3.06 9.82
C LEU A 346 33.56 -4.36 10.55
N ARG A 347 34.61 -5.03 11.02
CA ARG A 347 34.53 -6.28 11.76
C ARG A 347 34.77 -6.06 13.24
N TYR A 348 34.22 -6.95 14.07
CA TYR A 348 34.52 -6.98 15.49
C TYR A 348 34.85 -8.39 15.99
N GLU A 349 35.66 -8.44 17.04
CA GLU A 349 35.93 -9.61 17.87
C GLU A 349 35.52 -9.28 19.29
N LYS A 350 34.62 -10.05 19.90
CA LYS A 350 34.23 -9.98 21.30
C LYS A 350 34.99 -11.06 22.07
N THR A 351 35.76 -10.67 23.08
CA THR A 351 36.41 -11.58 24.02
C THR A 351 35.83 -11.41 25.40
N VAL A 352 35.49 -12.52 26.06
CA VAL A 352 34.99 -12.55 27.42
C VAL A 352 35.95 -13.31 28.31
N LYS A 353 36.57 -12.60 29.26
CA LYS A 353 37.49 -13.19 30.22
C LYS A 353 36.85 -13.15 31.62
N ARG A 354 36.66 -14.31 32.24
CA ARG A 354 36.26 -14.40 33.63
C ARG A 354 37.39 -13.90 34.53
N THR A 355 37.11 -12.89 35.36
CA THR A 355 38.10 -12.27 36.23
C THR A 355 37.83 -12.51 37.73
N GLY A 356 36.68 -13.04 38.11
CA GLY A 356 36.33 -13.36 39.50
C GLY A 356 35.13 -14.28 39.60
N ILE A 357 35.11 -15.06 40.65
CA ILE A 357 33.98 -15.89 41.09
C ILE A 357 33.84 -15.72 42.62
N GLU A 358 32.67 -15.42 43.06
CA GLU A 358 32.32 -15.46 44.51
C GLU A 358 31.45 -16.70 44.76
N LYS A 359 31.77 -17.44 45.80
CA LYS A 359 31.06 -18.66 46.20
C LYS A 359 30.58 -18.54 47.65
N ASP A 360 29.49 -19.22 47.97
CA ASP A 360 29.03 -19.41 49.33
C ASP A 360 29.85 -20.47 50.09
N ALA A 361 29.52 -20.66 51.38
CA ALA A 361 30.17 -21.68 52.24
C ALA A 361 29.93 -23.14 51.75
N LYS A 362 28.96 -23.36 50.89
CA LYS A 362 28.65 -24.66 50.26
C LYS A 362 29.28 -24.83 48.89
N GLY A 363 30.06 -23.87 48.42
CA GLY A 363 30.72 -23.89 47.12
C GLY A 363 29.83 -23.47 45.93
N GLN A 364 28.60 -23.02 46.16
CA GLN A 364 27.71 -22.52 45.13
C GLN A 364 28.16 -21.14 44.65
N VAL A 365 28.10 -20.91 43.33
CA VAL A 365 28.50 -19.63 42.75
C VAL A 365 27.46 -18.57 43.02
N LEU A 366 27.81 -17.59 43.82
CA LEU A 366 26.96 -16.43 44.14
C LEU A 366 27.06 -15.34 43.09
N SER A 367 28.25 -15.08 42.58
CA SER A 367 28.46 -14.11 41.52
C SER A 367 29.63 -14.46 40.63
N THR A 368 29.59 -13.97 39.39
CA THR A 368 30.67 -14.09 38.41
C THR A 368 31.03 -12.70 37.87
N THR A 369 32.30 -12.36 37.88
CA THR A 369 32.82 -11.15 37.25
C THR A 369 33.52 -11.48 35.97
N SER A 370 33.15 -10.81 34.89
CA SER A 370 33.73 -10.97 33.58
C SER A 370 34.21 -9.64 33.01
N GLN A 371 35.34 -9.64 32.32
CA GLN A 371 35.76 -8.52 31.49
C GLN A 371 35.38 -8.82 30.04
N VAL A 372 34.59 -7.91 29.44
CA VAL A 372 34.19 -7.98 28.03
C VAL A 372 35.00 -6.98 27.24
N THR A 373 35.68 -7.44 26.18
CA THR A 373 36.43 -6.59 25.30
C THR A 373 35.98 -6.80 23.84
N TYR A 374 35.62 -5.70 23.20
CA TYR A 374 35.38 -5.65 21.76
C TYR A 374 36.63 -5.04 21.08
N LEU A 375 37.17 -5.74 20.12
CA LEU A 375 38.18 -5.22 19.20
C LEU A 375 37.53 -4.98 17.83
N PHE A 376 37.55 -3.75 17.38
CA PHE A 376 37.06 -3.36 16.07
C PHE A 376 38.23 -3.19 15.09
N VAL A 377 38.00 -3.66 13.86
CA VAL A 377 38.96 -3.53 12.73
C VAL A 377 38.21 -2.94 11.55
N SER A 378 38.67 -1.80 11.06
CA SER A 378 38.07 -1.08 9.93
C SER A 378 39.02 -1.02 8.74
N THR A 379 38.51 -1.28 7.55
CA THR A 379 39.16 -1.00 6.27
C THR A 379 38.61 0.27 5.59
N LYS A 380 37.71 0.98 6.25
CA LYS A 380 37.08 2.22 5.73
C LYS A 380 38.12 3.33 5.56
N THR A 381 37.88 4.21 4.60
CA THR A 381 38.66 5.40 4.33
C THR A 381 38.37 6.57 5.30
N ALA A 382 37.30 6.48 6.07
CA ALA A 382 36.89 7.47 7.07
C ALA A 382 36.70 6.85 8.44
N ALA A 383 36.99 7.61 9.49
CA ALA A 383 36.70 7.20 10.86
C ALA A 383 35.22 6.94 11.05
N THR A 384 34.87 5.92 11.84
CA THR A 384 33.49 5.49 12.04
C THR A 384 33.20 5.36 13.53
N GLN A 385 32.11 6.00 13.98
CA GLN A 385 31.56 5.79 15.31
C GLN A 385 30.87 4.44 15.37
N VAL A 386 31.18 3.64 16.37
CA VAL A 386 30.53 2.35 16.64
C VAL A 386 29.78 2.44 17.96
N ASN A 387 28.50 2.11 17.91
CA ASN A 387 27.65 1.97 19.09
C ASN A 387 27.47 0.48 19.39
N VAL A 388 27.80 0.06 20.60
CA VAL A 388 27.60 -1.30 21.09
C VAL A 388 26.44 -1.31 22.06
N ARG A 389 25.47 -2.18 21.81
CA ARG A 389 24.36 -2.48 22.71
C ARG A 389 24.47 -3.94 23.16
N GLU A 390 24.95 -4.16 24.38
CA GLU A 390 24.99 -5.49 24.99
C GLU A 390 23.82 -5.65 25.96
N GLN A 391 23.00 -6.66 25.74
CA GLN A 391 21.89 -6.97 26.62
C GLN A 391 22.30 -8.07 27.58
N VAL A 392 22.25 -7.78 28.86
CA VAL A 392 22.72 -8.65 29.94
C VAL A 392 21.55 -9.04 30.83
N TYR A 393 21.43 -10.33 31.09
CA TYR A 393 20.42 -10.89 31.98
C TYR A 393 21.08 -11.43 33.25
N GLY A 394 20.50 -11.21 34.39
CA GLY A 394 20.96 -11.74 35.69
C GLY A 394 20.05 -11.26 36.82
N ARG A 395 20.07 -11.94 37.95
CA ARG A 395 19.31 -11.54 39.14
C ARG A 395 19.71 -10.13 39.64
N SER A 396 21.00 -9.84 39.56
CA SER A 396 21.54 -8.51 39.73
C SER A 396 22.75 -8.33 38.83
N VAL A 397 22.87 -7.20 38.15
CA VAL A 397 23.95 -6.90 37.22
C VAL A 397 24.64 -5.63 37.66
N SER A 398 25.98 -5.67 37.73
CA SER A 398 26.83 -4.49 37.95
C SER A 398 27.70 -4.27 36.71
N VAL A 399 27.78 -3.03 36.23
CA VAL A 399 28.59 -2.61 35.10
C VAL A 399 29.64 -1.62 35.61
N ASN A 400 30.95 -1.98 35.45
CA ASN A 400 32.07 -1.17 35.93
C ASN A 400 31.94 -0.76 37.44
N GLY A 401 31.38 -1.65 38.25
CA GLY A 401 31.17 -1.42 39.70
C GLY A 401 29.89 -0.69 40.05
N GLN A 402 29.14 -0.15 39.10
CA GLN A 402 27.83 0.44 39.36
C GLN A 402 26.75 -0.64 39.33
N ALA A 403 26.05 -0.85 40.43
CA ALA A 403 24.95 -1.81 40.50
C ALA A 403 23.74 -1.28 39.76
N VAL A 404 23.16 -2.10 38.93
CA VAL A 404 21.86 -1.86 38.27
C VAL A 404 20.90 -2.93 38.81
N GLN A 405 19.84 -2.52 39.49
CA GLN A 405 18.86 -3.46 40.03
C GLN A 405 17.86 -3.85 38.93
N ASN A 406 17.47 -5.12 38.99
CA ASN A 406 16.39 -5.80 38.24
C ASN A 406 16.74 -6.41 36.87
N GLY A 407 16.89 -7.73 36.85
CA GLY A 407 16.65 -8.70 35.77
C GLY A 407 17.36 -8.50 34.45
N GLN A 408 17.24 -7.34 33.86
CA GLN A 408 17.76 -7.04 32.52
C GLN A 408 18.45 -5.68 32.47
N VAL A 409 19.69 -5.68 32.00
CA VAL A 409 20.47 -4.44 31.82
C VAL A 409 20.92 -4.30 30.38
N ILE A 410 20.82 -3.10 29.84
CA ILE A 410 21.34 -2.77 28.52
C ILE A 410 22.59 -1.92 28.71
N VAL A 411 23.75 -2.45 28.32
CA VAL A 411 25.01 -1.75 28.32
C VAL A 411 25.18 -1.03 26.99
N TYR A 412 25.10 0.29 26.98
CA TYR A 412 25.42 1.12 25.83
C TYR A 412 26.84 1.62 25.95
N ARG A 413 27.64 1.41 24.91
CA ARG A 413 29.00 1.92 24.81
C ARG A 413 29.25 2.42 23.39
N GLN A 414 30.14 3.38 23.28
CA GLN A 414 30.52 4.04 22.04
C GLN A 414 32.02 4.11 21.91
N VAL A 415 32.52 3.87 20.71
CA VAL A 415 33.93 3.98 20.37
C VAL A 415 34.10 4.52 18.97
N ASN A 416 35.12 5.35 18.74
CA ASN A 416 35.49 5.79 17.40
C ASN A 416 36.63 4.90 16.86
N VAL A 417 36.35 4.29 15.71
CA VAL A 417 37.33 3.47 14.99
C VAL A 417 37.99 4.34 13.89
N PRO A 418 39.28 4.52 13.90
CA PRO A 418 39.96 5.34 12.88
C PRO A 418 39.90 4.71 11.50
N ALA A 419 40.07 5.52 10.47
CA ALA A 419 40.15 5.06 9.09
C ALA A 419 41.29 4.03 8.94
N GLY A 420 41.00 2.86 8.32
CA GLY A 420 41.93 1.77 8.12
C GLY A 420 42.57 1.22 9.39
N GLY A 421 41.98 1.50 10.56
CA GLY A 421 42.58 1.26 11.85
C GLY A 421 41.77 0.31 12.76
N LYS A 422 42.23 0.30 14.02
CA LYS A 422 41.64 -0.54 15.07
C LYS A 422 41.29 0.30 16.30
N ALA A 423 40.26 -0.11 17.00
CA ALA A 423 39.91 0.44 18.30
C ALA A 423 39.36 -0.65 19.22
N SER A 424 39.55 -0.49 20.52
CA SER A 424 39.04 -1.43 21.52
C SER A 424 38.08 -0.75 22.49
N LEU A 425 37.09 -1.49 22.94
CA LEU A 425 36.15 -1.11 23.96
C LEU A 425 36.13 -2.20 25.04
N THR A 426 36.38 -1.84 26.30
CA THR A 426 36.40 -2.80 27.40
C THR A 426 35.45 -2.33 28.53
N PHE A 427 34.73 -3.26 29.15
CA PHE A 427 33.96 -3.04 30.35
C PHE A 427 33.89 -4.31 31.22
N LYS A 428 33.60 -4.12 32.49
CA LYS A 428 33.45 -5.23 33.45
C LYS A 428 31.99 -5.44 33.78
N LEU A 429 31.59 -6.71 33.80
CA LEU A 429 30.26 -7.15 34.24
C LEU A 429 30.38 -8.03 35.48
N LYS A 430 29.62 -7.76 36.52
CA LYS A 430 29.41 -8.68 37.63
C LYS A 430 27.95 -9.13 37.60
N LEU A 431 27.74 -10.43 37.51
CA LEU A 431 26.46 -11.08 37.52
C LEU A 431 26.27 -11.80 38.83
N VAL A 432 25.18 -11.53 39.52
CA VAL A 432 24.71 -12.30 40.68
C VAL A 432 23.69 -13.32 40.21
N ASN A 433 23.88 -14.56 40.55
CA ASN A 433 23.00 -15.68 40.19
C ASN A 433 21.74 -15.75 41.05
#